data_059cf1f2d6445075f2ecb103620eeb69
#
_entry.id   059cf1f2d6445075f2ecb103620eeb69
#
_cell.length_a   1.000
_cell.length_b   1.000
_cell.length_c   1.000
_cell.angle_alpha   90.00
_cell.angle_beta   90.00
_cell.angle_gamma   90.00
#
_symmetry.space_group_name_H-M   'P 1'
#
loop_
_entity.id
_entity.type
_entity.pdbx_description
1 polymer ?
#
loop_
_entity_poly.entity_id
_entity_poly.type
_entity_poly.pdbx_seq_one_letter_code
_entity_poly.pdbx_strand_id
1 'polypeptide(L)'
;MKLTIDRDADALYLRLNDAQIVDSEQVASGVVLDYDEKDNVVGVEMLHLSKRAGKVDLHRLLFETLGASMPEEMALRETPPP
;
A
#
# COMPACT_ATOMS: atom_id res chain seq x y z
N MET A 1 7.95 2.58 1.04
CA MET A 1 6.58 2.16 0.71
C MET A 1 6.26 2.60 -0.70
N LYS A 2 5.65 1.73 -1.47
CA LYS A 2 5.36 2.02 -2.87
C LYS A 2 3.95 1.57 -3.20
N LEU A 3 3.16 2.50 -3.74
CA LEU A 3 1.81 2.20 -4.20
C LEU A 3 1.78 2.22 -5.72
N THR A 4 1.27 1.16 -6.32
CA THR A 4 1.14 1.04 -7.76
C THR A 4 -0.32 0.80 -8.11
N ILE A 5 -0.83 1.56 -9.07
CA ILE A 5 -2.15 1.32 -9.66
C ILE A 5 -1.91 0.88 -11.09
N ASP A 6 -2.33 -0.33 -11.39
CA ASP A 6 -2.26 -0.88 -12.74
C ASP A 6 -3.67 -0.82 -13.34
N ARG A 7 -3.88 0.14 -14.23
CA ARG A 7 -5.22 0.36 -14.76
C ARG A 7 -5.64 -0.72 -15.75
N ASP A 8 -4.68 -1.33 -16.43
CA ASP A 8 -5.00 -2.42 -17.36
C ASP A 8 -5.42 -3.67 -16.59
N ALA A 9 -4.75 -3.95 -15.49
CA ALA A 9 -5.10 -5.11 -14.66
C ALA A 9 -6.21 -4.79 -13.65
N ASP A 10 -6.60 -3.53 -13.53
CA ASP A 10 -7.60 -3.07 -12.57
C ASP A 10 -7.21 -3.48 -11.14
N ALA A 11 -5.96 -3.20 -10.80
CA ALA A 11 -5.38 -3.68 -9.56
C ALA A 11 -4.58 -2.58 -8.86
N LEU A 12 -4.52 -2.70 -7.53
CA LEU A 12 -3.71 -1.86 -6.68
C LEU A 12 -2.70 -2.75 -5.98
N TYR A 13 -1.46 -2.30 -5.87
CA TYR A 13 -0.44 -3.03 -5.11
C TYR A 13 0.29 -2.07 -4.19
N LEU A 14 0.26 -2.37 -2.89
CA LEU A 14 0.98 -1.60 -1.88
C LEU A 14 2.13 -2.44 -1.37
N ARG A 15 3.34 -1.98 -1.60
CA ARG A 15 4.55 -2.64 -1.14
C ARG A 15 5.08 -1.88 0.07
N LEU A 16 5.17 -2.54 1.21
CA LEU A 16 5.52 -1.87 2.46
C LEU A 16 7.02 -1.67 2.62
N ASN A 17 7.82 -2.63 2.15
CA ASN A 17 9.28 -2.52 2.20
C ASN A 17 9.88 -3.38 1.08
N ASP A 18 11.21 -3.52 1.07
CA ASP A 18 11.92 -4.23 0.01
C ASP A 18 12.25 -5.67 0.38
N ALA A 19 11.63 -6.22 1.43
CA ALA A 19 11.93 -7.59 1.84
C ALA A 19 11.53 -8.57 0.74
N GLN A 20 12.26 -9.67 0.64
CA GLN A 20 11.95 -10.71 -0.32
C GLN A 20 10.63 -11.40 0.04
N ILE A 21 9.77 -11.54 -0.95
CA ILE A 21 8.50 -12.24 -0.75
C ILE A 21 8.76 -13.73 -0.92
N VAL A 22 8.37 -14.51 0.09
CA VAL A 22 8.54 -15.95 0.05
C VAL A 22 7.22 -16.69 -0.01
N ASP A 23 6.10 -16.01 0.26
CA ASP A 23 4.79 -16.64 0.24
C ASP A 23 3.73 -15.59 0.00
N SER A 24 2.59 -16.02 -0.54
CA SER A 24 1.44 -15.16 -0.81
C SER A 24 0.18 -15.92 -0.48
N GLU A 25 -0.83 -15.20 0.01
CA GLU A 25 -2.09 -15.84 0.41
C GLU A 25 -3.24 -14.94 0.01
N GLN A 26 -4.24 -15.53 -0.67
CA GLN A 26 -5.48 -14.80 -0.94
C GLN A 26 -6.35 -14.89 0.30
N VAL A 27 -6.50 -13.77 1.01
CA VAL A 27 -7.23 -13.73 2.28
C VAL A 27 -8.71 -13.40 2.09
N ALA A 28 -9.06 -12.88 0.93
CA ALA A 28 -10.44 -12.60 0.56
C ALA A 28 -10.48 -12.58 -0.95
N SER A 29 -11.68 -12.57 -1.54
CA SER A 29 -11.79 -12.56 -3.00
C SER A 29 -11.02 -11.37 -3.59
N GLY A 30 -9.97 -11.66 -4.35
CA GLY A 30 -9.17 -10.63 -5.00
C GLY A 30 -8.30 -9.80 -4.06
N VAL A 31 -8.11 -10.23 -2.82
CA VAL A 31 -7.21 -9.56 -1.87
C VAL A 31 -6.10 -10.54 -1.49
N VAL A 32 -4.87 -10.19 -1.85
CA VAL A 32 -3.72 -11.07 -1.68
C VAL A 32 -2.71 -10.38 -0.79
N LEU A 33 -2.20 -11.10 0.21
CA LEU A 33 -1.12 -10.63 1.07
C LEU A 33 0.16 -11.36 0.70
N ASP A 34 1.26 -10.61 0.67
CA ASP A 34 2.59 -11.17 0.44
C ASP A 34 3.37 -11.14 1.74
N TYR A 35 4.09 -12.22 2.01
CA TYR A 35 4.81 -12.40 3.28
C TYR A 35 6.29 -12.57 3.04
N ASP A 36 7.10 -12.09 3.98
CA ASP A 36 8.53 -12.38 4.00
C ASP A 36 8.79 -13.69 4.76
N GLU A 37 10.07 -14.02 4.93
CA GLU A 37 10.45 -15.29 5.57
C GLU A 37 10.11 -15.34 7.06
N LYS A 38 9.78 -14.20 7.66
CA LYS A 38 9.40 -14.10 9.07
C LYS A 38 7.89 -13.95 9.24
N ASP A 39 7.13 -14.22 8.19
CA ASP A 39 5.67 -14.10 8.18
C ASP A 39 5.16 -12.69 8.40
N ASN A 40 5.98 -11.69 8.11
CA ASN A 40 5.50 -10.31 8.09
C ASN A 40 4.80 -10.03 6.77
N VAL A 41 3.69 -9.29 6.83
CA VAL A 41 3.03 -8.81 5.61
C VAL A 41 3.89 -7.69 5.04
N VAL A 42 4.36 -7.86 3.81
CA VAL A 42 5.21 -6.87 3.15
C VAL A 42 4.58 -6.32 1.88
N GLY A 43 3.48 -6.89 1.45
CA GLY A 43 2.75 -6.40 0.27
C GLY A 43 1.27 -6.75 0.37
N VAL A 44 0.45 -5.90 -0.24
CA VAL A 44 -1.01 -6.10 -0.31
C VAL A 44 -1.44 -5.82 -1.73
N GLU A 45 -2.12 -6.76 -2.37
CA GLU A 45 -2.66 -6.59 -3.70
C GLU A 45 -4.18 -6.66 -3.66
N MET A 46 -4.84 -5.77 -4.37
CA MET A 46 -6.29 -5.76 -4.47
C MET A 46 -6.68 -5.76 -5.94
N LEU A 47 -7.38 -6.81 -6.35
CA LEU A 47 -7.83 -6.99 -7.73
C LEU A 47 -9.24 -6.48 -7.91
N HIS A 48 -9.63 -6.28 -9.15
CA HIS A 48 -10.96 -5.81 -9.52
C HIS A 48 -11.30 -4.50 -8.82
N LEU A 49 -10.32 -3.59 -8.80
CA LEU A 49 -10.38 -2.39 -7.99
C LEU A 49 -11.58 -1.50 -8.33
N SER A 50 -11.85 -1.32 -9.62
CA SER A 50 -12.93 -0.44 -10.06
C SER A 50 -14.32 -0.93 -9.66
N LYS A 51 -14.43 -2.22 -9.28
CA LYS A 51 -15.71 -2.83 -8.95
C LYS A 51 -15.93 -3.03 -7.47
N ARG A 52 -14.96 -2.61 -6.64
CA ARG A 52 -15.02 -2.94 -5.21
C ARG A 52 -15.86 -1.99 -4.39
N ALA A 53 -15.80 -0.71 -4.69
CA ALA A 53 -16.43 0.29 -3.85
C ALA A 53 -17.21 1.30 -4.69
N GLY A 54 -17.90 0.83 -5.70
CA GLY A 54 -18.63 1.71 -6.58
C GLY A 54 -17.69 2.53 -7.45
N LYS A 55 -17.71 3.83 -7.31
CA LYS A 55 -16.95 4.71 -8.18
C LYS A 55 -15.57 4.94 -7.60
N VAL A 56 -14.60 4.15 -8.01
CA VAL A 56 -13.21 4.33 -7.62
C VAL A 56 -12.50 5.09 -8.73
N ASP A 57 -11.91 6.24 -8.39
CA ASP A 57 -11.17 7.04 -9.36
C ASP A 57 -9.72 6.58 -9.36
N LEU A 58 -9.34 5.84 -10.39
CA LEU A 58 -8.01 5.26 -10.52
C LEU A 58 -6.95 6.27 -10.93
N HIS A 59 -7.36 7.51 -11.21
CA HIS A 59 -6.42 8.56 -11.64
C HIS A 59 -6.07 9.51 -10.51
N ARG A 60 -6.65 9.31 -9.33
CA ARG A 60 -6.47 10.24 -8.24
C ARG A 60 -6.25 9.52 -6.93
N LEU A 61 -5.21 9.93 -6.22
CA LEU A 61 -4.91 9.42 -4.89
C LEU A 61 -4.59 10.62 -4.00
N LEU A 62 -5.24 10.69 -2.85
CA LEU A 62 -4.86 11.64 -1.82
C LEU A 62 -4.10 10.88 -0.74
N PHE A 63 -2.84 11.24 -0.54
CA PHE A 63 -2.01 10.64 0.49
C PHE A 63 -1.92 11.61 1.65
N GLU A 64 -2.28 11.14 2.84
CA GLU A 64 -2.32 11.97 4.03
C GLU A 64 -1.73 11.20 5.20
N THR A 65 -0.92 11.87 6.02
CA THR A 65 -0.41 11.27 7.23
C THR A 65 -0.96 12.04 8.42
N LEU A 66 -1.29 11.30 9.47
CA LEU A 66 -1.77 11.87 10.73
C LEU A 66 -0.81 11.45 11.83
N GLY A 67 -1.01 11.94 13.05
CA GLY A 67 -0.13 11.59 14.13
C GLY A 67 1.04 12.53 14.22
N ALA A 68 0.75 13.77 14.53
CA ALA A 68 1.74 14.83 14.53
C ALA A 68 2.74 14.76 15.68
N SER A 69 2.58 13.82 16.61
CA SER A 69 3.42 13.78 17.80
C SER A 69 4.73 13.03 17.58
N MET A 70 5.26 13.06 16.37
CA MET A 70 6.57 12.48 16.13
C MET A 70 7.66 13.35 16.77
N PRO A 71 8.83 12.77 17.06
CA PRO A 71 9.93 13.53 17.62
C PRO A 71 10.30 14.71 16.74
N GLU A 72 10.70 15.80 17.37
CA GLU A 72 10.96 17.03 16.64
C GLU A 72 12.09 16.89 15.64
N GLU A 73 13.12 16.16 15.96
CA GLU A 73 14.22 15.96 15.01
C GLU A 73 13.75 15.21 13.77
N MET A 74 12.78 14.30 13.91
CA MET A 74 12.23 13.63 12.76
C MET A 74 11.35 14.56 11.95
N ALA A 75 10.57 15.40 12.61
CA ALA A 75 9.72 16.35 11.93
C ALA A 75 10.56 17.32 11.10
N LEU A 76 11.70 17.75 11.63
CA LEU A 76 12.57 18.68 10.91
C LEU A 76 13.18 18.06 9.68
N ARG A 77 13.42 16.77 9.73
CA ARG A 77 14.02 16.09 8.58
C ARG A 77 13.02 15.84 7.48
N GLU A 78 11.83 15.80 7.85
CA GLU A 78 10.84 15.59 6.85
C GLU A 78 10.49 16.86 6.16
N THR A 79 10.73 17.44 6.43
CA THR A 79 10.29 18.30 5.98
C THR A 79 10.33 18.95 5.53
N PRO A 80 10.16 19.12 5.58
CA PRO A 80 9.61 19.54 5.80
C PRO A 80 8.65 19.58 5.41
N PRO A 81 8.25 19.60 5.41
CA PRO A 81 7.39 19.53 5.33
C PRO A 81 6.73 19.47 4.65
N PRO A 82 6.57 19.49 4.48
CA PRO A 82 5.83 19.32 4.01
C PRO A 82 5.59 19.12 3.32
#